data_2496a98c454ba7fa64a484dd7a62d65e
#
_entry.id   2496a98c454ba7fa64a484dd7a62d65e
#
_cell.length_a   1.000
_cell.length_b   1.000
_cell.length_c   1.000
_cell.angle_alpha   90.00
_cell.angle_beta   90.00
_cell.angle_gamma   90.00
#
_symmetry.space_group_name_H-M   'P 1'
#
loop_
_entity.id
_entity.type
_entity.pdbx_description
1 polymer ?
#
loop_
_entity_poly.entity_id
_entity_poly.type
_entity_poly.pdbx_seq_one_letter_code
_entity_poly.pdbx_strand_id
1 'polypeptide(L)'
;MTDAPKYGFDTLQIHAGARPDPATGARQTPIYQTTAYVFRDADHAAALFNLQELGYIYSRLTNPTVAALQERVAALEGGVGAVACSSGHAAQ
;
A
#
# COMPACT_ATOMS: atom_id res chain seq x y z
N MET A 1 -16.14 -3.96 13.29
CA MET A 1 -15.67 -4.34 12.73
C MET A 1 -15.43 -5.39 12.61
N THR A 2 -15.31 -5.84 12.34
CA THR A 2 -14.97 -6.47 11.98
C THR A 2 -15.19 -7.73 11.83
N ASP A 3 -15.95 -8.11 11.20
CA ASP A 3 -16.23 -9.46 10.88
C ASP A 3 -15.52 -9.92 9.64
N ALA A 4 -14.36 -9.35 9.41
CA ALA A 4 -13.53 -9.76 8.29
C ALA A 4 -13.12 -11.21 8.50
N PRO A 5 -13.22 -12.07 7.49
CA PRO A 5 -12.83 -13.47 7.64
C PRO A 5 -11.32 -13.57 7.93
N LYS A 6 -10.98 -14.56 8.73
CA LYS A 6 -9.59 -14.86 9.02
C LYS A 6 -9.12 -15.94 8.06
N TYR A 7 -8.06 -15.64 7.32
CA TYR A 7 -7.49 -16.57 6.37
C TYR A 7 -6.24 -17.25 6.93
N GLY A 8 -5.98 -18.45 6.46
CA GLY A 8 -4.77 -19.18 6.84
C GLY A 8 -3.53 -18.53 6.23
N PHE A 9 -2.38 -18.95 6.73
CA PHE A 9 -1.09 -18.40 6.30
C PHE A 9 -0.88 -18.54 4.79
N ASP A 10 -1.21 -19.71 4.23
CA ASP A 10 -1.02 -19.95 2.80
C ASP A 10 -1.87 -19.02 1.95
N THR A 11 -3.10 -18.74 2.37
CA THR A 11 -3.97 -17.81 1.65
C THR A 11 -3.44 -16.39 1.75
N LEU A 12 -2.92 -16.00 2.92
CA LEU A 12 -2.36 -14.67 3.12
C LEU A 12 -1.14 -14.42 2.25
N GLN A 13 -0.33 -15.46 1.98
CA GLN A 13 0.84 -15.32 1.12
C GLN A 13 0.49 -14.84 -0.28
N ILE A 14 -0.71 -15.14 -0.74
CA ILE A 14 -1.14 -14.84 -2.09
C ILE A 14 -2.05 -13.61 -2.14
N HIS A 15 -2.95 -13.48 -1.18
CA HIS A 15 -4.05 -12.52 -1.25
C HIS A 15 -3.94 -11.31 -0.32
N ALA A 16 -3.14 -11.38 0.74
CA ALA A 16 -3.03 -10.25 1.65
C ALA A 16 -2.43 -9.04 0.94
N GLY A 17 -3.07 -7.89 1.08
CA GLY A 17 -2.63 -6.66 0.42
C GLY A 17 -2.91 -6.61 -1.07
N ALA A 18 -3.51 -7.65 -1.64
CA ALA A 18 -3.82 -7.71 -3.07
C ALA A 18 -5.29 -7.38 -3.29
N ARG A 19 -5.54 -6.33 -4.04
CA ARG A 19 -6.89 -5.94 -4.46
C ARG A 19 -6.87 -5.72 -5.96
N PRO A 20 -7.97 -6.05 -6.66
CA PRO A 20 -8.02 -5.73 -8.09
C PRO A 20 -7.80 -4.24 -8.31
N ASP A 21 -7.05 -3.90 -9.35
CA ASP A 21 -6.78 -2.50 -9.66
C ASP A 21 -8.10 -1.79 -9.98
N PRO A 22 -8.41 -0.66 -9.33
CA PRO A 22 -9.69 0.01 -9.56
C PRO A 22 -9.85 0.57 -10.97
N ALA A 23 -8.74 0.88 -11.66
CA ALA A 23 -8.81 1.43 -12.99
C ALA A 23 -8.98 0.36 -14.07
N THR A 24 -8.33 -0.79 -13.91
CA THR A 24 -8.27 -1.82 -14.96
C THR A 24 -8.85 -3.16 -14.55
N GLY A 25 -9.03 -3.38 -13.24
CA GLY A 25 -9.45 -4.68 -12.73
C GLY A 25 -8.34 -5.71 -12.69
N ALA A 26 -7.09 -5.30 -12.88
CA ALA A 26 -5.97 -6.22 -12.86
C ALA A 26 -5.91 -6.97 -11.53
N ARG A 27 -5.77 -8.29 -11.60
CA ARG A 27 -5.71 -9.12 -10.40
C ARG A 27 -4.40 -8.94 -9.65
N GLN A 28 -3.30 -8.85 -10.36
CA GLN A 28 -1.98 -8.63 -9.78
C GLN A 28 -1.80 -7.15 -9.49
N THR A 29 -1.09 -6.82 -8.42
CA THR A 29 -0.77 -5.43 -8.11
C THR A 29 0.13 -4.87 -9.21
N PRO A 30 -0.28 -3.80 -9.92
CA PRO A 30 0.59 -3.20 -10.93
C PRO A 30 1.88 -2.68 -10.32
N ILE A 31 2.93 -2.63 -11.14
CA ILE A 31 4.20 -2.05 -10.73
C ILE A 31 4.17 -0.56 -11.06
N TYR A 32 4.10 0.26 -10.03
CA TYR A 32 4.03 1.71 -10.19
C TYR A 32 5.43 2.30 -10.21
N GLN A 33 6.02 2.34 -11.40
CA GLN A 33 7.36 2.91 -11.60
C GLN A 33 7.23 4.41 -11.89
N THR A 34 6.78 5.14 -10.89
CA THR A 34 6.58 6.58 -11.02
C THR A 34 7.12 7.28 -9.78
N THR A 35 7.56 8.52 -9.97
CA THR A 35 8.07 9.33 -8.87
C THR A 35 6.95 10.08 -8.17
N ALA A 36 6.00 10.64 -8.94
CA ALA A 36 5.00 11.54 -8.42
C ALA A 36 3.61 11.18 -8.95
N TYR A 37 2.60 11.74 -8.32
CA TYR A 37 1.20 11.50 -8.65
C TYR A 37 0.51 12.83 -8.89
N VAL A 38 -0.45 12.84 -9.83
CA VAL A 38 -1.22 14.05 -10.10
C VAL A 38 -2.37 14.19 -9.12
N PHE A 39 -2.74 15.43 -8.86
CA PHE A 39 -3.85 15.75 -7.98
C PHE A 39 -5.04 16.23 -8.83
N ARG A 40 -6.24 16.06 -8.28
CA ARG A 40 -7.45 16.52 -8.97
C ARG A 40 -7.48 18.05 -9.06
N ASP A 41 -7.05 18.72 -7.99
CA ASP A 41 -7.01 20.18 -7.91
C ASP A 41 -6.14 20.58 -6.71
N ALA A 42 -6.05 21.90 -6.47
CA ALA A 42 -5.24 22.41 -5.36
C ALA A 42 -5.78 22.01 -4.01
N ASP A 43 -7.10 21.92 -3.86
CA ASP A 43 -7.70 21.49 -2.59
C ASP A 43 -7.38 20.03 -2.28
N HIS A 44 -7.39 19.18 -3.31
CA HIS A 44 -7.02 17.78 -3.15
C HIS A 44 -5.56 17.66 -2.71
N ALA A 45 -4.67 18.43 -3.35
CA ALA A 45 -3.25 18.43 -2.97
C ALA A 45 -3.07 18.87 -1.51
N ALA A 46 -3.75 19.95 -1.13
CA ALA A 46 -3.65 20.45 0.25
C ALA A 46 -4.15 19.41 1.25
N ALA A 47 -5.25 18.73 0.94
CA ALA A 47 -5.79 17.71 1.83
C ALA A 47 -4.82 16.55 2.01
N LEU A 48 -4.12 16.12 0.95
CA LEU A 48 -3.14 15.05 1.03
C LEU A 48 -1.93 15.46 1.85
N PHE A 49 -1.41 16.68 1.63
CA PHE A 49 -0.26 17.17 2.38
C PHE A 49 -0.59 17.40 3.86
N ASN A 50 -1.84 17.75 4.16
CA ASN A 50 -2.28 17.96 5.54
C ASN A 50 -2.81 16.68 6.19
N LEU A 51 -2.72 15.55 5.51
CA LEU A 51 -3.16 14.24 6.00
C LEU A 51 -4.66 14.20 6.31
N GLN A 52 -5.44 15.06 5.66
CA GLN A 52 -6.90 15.06 5.79
C GLN A 52 -7.56 14.06 4.85
N GLU A 53 -6.82 13.61 3.85
CA GLU A 53 -7.29 12.63 2.88
C GLU A 53 -6.15 11.65 2.60
N LEU A 54 -6.48 10.38 2.36
CA LEU A 54 -5.49 9.37 2.02
C LEU A 54 -5.27 9.34 0.52
N GLY A 55 -4.04 9.21 0.13
CA GLY A 55 -3.67 9.12 -1.29
C GLY A 55 -2.17 9.19 -1.47
N TYR A 56 -1.74 9.11 -2.71
CA TYR A 56 -0.32 9.06 -3.05
C TYR A 56 0.14 10.40 -3.57
N ILE A 57 1.28 10.86 -3.07
CA ILE A 57 1.88 12.15 -3.43
C ILE A 57 3.18 11.92 -4.19
N TYR A 58 4.06 11.12 -3.63
CA TYR A 58 5.42 10.93 -4.10
C TYR A 58 5.89 9.52 -3.70
N SER A 59 6.49 8.79 -4.63
CA SER A 59 6.81 7.39 -4.42
C SER A 59 7.77 7.11 -3.26
N ARG A 60 8.65 8.04 -2.94
CA ARG A 60 9.53 7.87 -1.78
C ARG A 60 8.74 7.81 -0.47
N LEU A 61 7.62 8.53 -0.40
CA LEU A 61 6.76 8.53 0.78
C LEU A 61 5.82 7.33 0.76
N THR A 62 5.10 7.15 -0.34
CA THR A 62 4.15 6.05 -0.50
C THR A 62 4.07 5.63 -1.95
N ASN A 63 3.83 4.34 -2.17
CA ASN A 63 3.68 3.78 -3.51
C ASN A 63 2.77 2.54 -3.42
N PRO A 64 1.77 2.40 -4.30
CA PRO A 64 0.84 1.27 -4.19
C PRO A 64 1.50 -0.10 -4.26
N THR A 65 2.55 -0.26 -5.07
CA THR A 65 3.25 -1.54 -5.16
C THR A 65 3.95 -1.88 -3.85
N VAL A 66 4.63 -0.89 -3.26
CA VAL A 66 5.30 -1.06 -1.97
C VAL A 66 4.28 -1.27 -0.87
N ALA A 67 3.15 -0.57 -0.92
CA ALA A 67 2.08 -0.73 0.07
C ALA A 67 1.55 -2.16 0.08
N ALA A 68 1.41 -2.80 -1.08
CA ALA A 68 0.94 -4.18 -1.16
C ALA A 68 1.92 -5.13 -0.47
N LEU A 69 3.22 -4.93 -0.66
CA LEU A 69 4.25 -5.71 0.03
C LEU A 69 4.16 -5.53 1.55
N GLN A 70 4.07 -4.27 1.98
CA GLN A 70 4.00 -3.96 3.40
C GLN A 70 2.78 -4.58 4.06
N GLU A 71 1.62 -4.48 3.42
CA GLU A 71 0.39 -5.09 3.95
C GLU A 71 0.49 -6.60 4.04
N ARG A 72 1.08 -7.23 3.03
CA ARG A 72 1.20 -8.69 3.02
C ARG A 72 2.13 -9.19 4.11
N VAL A 73 3.29 -8.55 4.27
CA VAL A 73 4.24 -8.95 5.30
C VAL A 73 3.63 -8.72 6.69
N ALA A 74 2.95 -7.59 6.89
CA ALA A 74 2.29 -7.33 8.17
C ALA A 74 1.26 -8.41 8.48
N ALA A 75 0.47 -8.82 7.50
CA ALA A 75 -0.54 -9.86 7.68
C ALA A 75 0.11 -11.21 8.02
N LEU A 76 1.21 -11.56 7.33
CA LEU A 76 1.90 -12.82 7.56
C LEU A 76 2.53 -12.90 8.94
N GLU A 77 3.05 -11.78 9.44
CA GLU A 77 3.71 -11.71 10.74
C GLU A 77 2.76 -11.37 11.88
N GLY A 78 1.50 -11.12 11.59
CA GLY A 78 0.52 -10.74 12.60
C GLY A 78 0.75 -9.34 13.16
N GLY A 79 1.43 -8.48 12.41
CA GLY A 79 1.72 -7.12 12.82
C GLY A 79 0.62 -6.14 12.44
N VAL A 80 0.67 -4.95 13.03
CA VAL A 80 -0.29 -3.89 12.70
C VAL A 80 0.10 -3.11 11.47
N GLY A 81 1.35 -3.22 11.04
CA GLY A 81 1.86 -2.56 9.85
C GLY A 81 3.28 -2.97 9.58
N ALA A 82 3.81 -2.52 8.45
CA ALA A 82 5.19 -2.80 8.06
C ALA A 82 5.75 -1.60 7.29
N VAL A 83 7.06 -1.44 7.33
CA VAL A 83 7.78 -0.42 6.57
C VAL A 83 8.87 -1.11 5.78
N ALA A 84 8.86 -0.93 4.46
CA ALA A 84 9.86 -1.50 3.58
C ALA A 84 11.01 -0.52 3.38
N CYS A 85 12.23 -1.04 3.43
CA CYS A 85 13.45 -0.26 3.25
C CYS A 85 14.36 -0.93 2.24
N SER A 86 15.33 -0.17 1.71
CA SER A 86 16.22 -0.67 0.67
C SER A 86 17.30 -1.62 1.20
N SER A 87 17.51 -1.64 2.50
CA SER A 87 18.54 -2.51 3.11
C SER A 87 18.18 -2.80 4.55
N GLY A 88 18.77 -3.86 5.11
CA GLY A 88 18.59 -4.18 6.52
C GLY A 88 19.14 -3.09 7.43
N HIS A 89 20.23 -2.43 7.00
CA HIS A 89 20.80 -1.33 7.78
C HIS A 89 19.83 -0.15 7.88
N ALA A 90 19.14 0.17 6.78
CA ALA A 90 18.13 1.23 6.78
C ALA A 90 16.94 0.87 7.67
N ALA A 91 16.61 -0.43 7.78
CA ALA A 91 15.51 -0.89 8.60
C ALA A 91 15.79 -0.76 10.09
N GLN A 92 17.05 -0.78 10.49
CA GLN A 92 17.44 -0.63 11.88
C GLN A 92 17.23 0.82 12.36
#